data_3c6e903c1bda42c225be4c8889d5bca4
#
_entry.id   3c6e903c1bda42c225be4c8889d5bca4
#
_cell.length_a   1.000
_cell.length_b   1.000
_cell.length_c   1.000
_cell.angle_alpha   90.00
_cell.angle_beta   90.00
_cell.angle_gamma   90.00
#
_symmetry.space_group_name_H-M   'P 1'
#
loop_
_entity.id
_entity.type
_entity.pdbx_description
1 polymer ?
#
loop_
_entity_poly.entity_id
_entity_poly.type
_entity_poly.pdbx_seq_one_letter_code
_entity_poly.pdbx_strand_id
1 'polypeptide(L)'
;MVEIEKPRITCLDSVEDPSYGKYVVEPLERGYGMTLGNSLRRIMLSSLPGYAATSVKIQGVQHEFSTIPGVTEDVTEIVLNVKRITPKLHCAGIKTVHIDAVGPCEVTAGDIKADAEVEILNPDLHICTLGEDATFNMEITLSQGRGYVSSDRNKTAQTVIGVIPIDSIYSPVTKVNYTVEPCRVGDKTDFDKLTLEVWTDSTITAKDAVSLGAKILSDHLTVFTNLSDSVSTSSTVVEKTADRPDAKLSMTIDELDLSVRSFNCLKRANINTVADLINKTGEDMM
;
A
#
# COMPACT_ATOMS: atom_id res chain seq x y z
N MET A 1 -29.06 -7.67 16.16
CA MET A 1 -27.97 -7.29 15.23
C MET A 1 -26.93 -8.39 15.35
N VAL A 2 -26.41 -8.94 14.26
CA VAL A 2 -25.36 -9.97 14.32
C VAL A 2 -24.05 -9.20 14.56
N GLU A 3 -23.39 -9.44 15.70
CA GLU A 3 -22.11 -8.84 16.04
C GLU A 3 -21.00 -9.59 15.30
N ILE A 4 -20.20 -8.85 14.53
CA ILE A 4 -19.06 -9.38 13.80
C ILE A 4 -17.81 -9.12 14.63
N GLU A 5 -17.02 -10.16 14.89
CA GLU A 5 -15.75 -10.04 15.60
C GLU A 5 -14.74 -9.21 14.78
N LYS A 6 -14.09 -8.24 15.40
CA LYS A 6 -13.14 -7.36 14.72
C LYS A 6 -11.86 -8.13 14.37
N PRO A 7 -11.52 -8.26 13.08
CA PRO A 7 -10.29 -8.94 12.67
C PRO A 7 -9.04 -8.15 13.08
N ARG A 8 -7.94 -8.87 13.26
CA ARG A 8 -6.62 -8.29 13.51
C ARG A 8 -5.76 -8.44 12.28
N ILE A 9 -4.95 -7.42 12.00
CA ILE A 9 -3.94 -7.46 10.95
C ILE A 9 -2.56 -7.60 11.58
N THR A 10 -1.79 -8.59 11.09
CA THR A 10 -0.40 -8.83 11.51
C THR A 10 0.49 -8.70 10.27
N CYS A 11 1.54 -7.89 10.36
CA CYS A 11 2.58 -7.80 9.35
C CYS A 11 3.65 -8.86 9.69
N LEU A 12 3.90 -9.80 8.78
CA LEU A 12 4.85 -10.89 9.00
C LEU A 12 6.25 -10.58 8.49
N ASP A 13 6.35 -9.74 7.44
CA ASP A 13 7.63 -9.35 6.84
C ASP A 13 7.60 -7.89 6.47
N SER A 14 8.68 -7.12 6.74
CA SER A 14 8.87 -5.81 6.13
C SER A 14 9.93 -4.91 6.74
N VAL A 15 10.82 -5.45 7.57
CA VAL A 15 11.83 -4.58 8.19
C VAL A 15 12.98 -4.27 7.22
N GLU A 16 13.24 -5.17 6.26
CA GLU A 16 14.42 -5.07 5.37
C GLU A 16 14.08 -4.53 3.97
N ASP A 17 12.88 -4.81 3.43
CA ASP A 17 12.48 -4.37 2.09
C ASP A 17 11.10 -3.69 2.10
N PRO A 18 11.05 -2.35 2.02
CA PRO A 18 9.78 -1.62 2.00
C PRO A 18 8.93 -1.87 0.75
N SER A 19 9.52 -2.42 -0.32
CA SER A 19 8.82 -2.74 -1.57
C SER A 19 8.00 -4.02 -1.50
N TYR A 20 8.25 -4.90 -0.51
CA TYR A 20 7.50 -6.12 -0.27
C TYR A 20 6.81 -6.08 1.08
N GLY A 21 5.60 -6.64 1.15
CA GLY A 21 4.89 -6.81 2.41
C GLY A 21 3.95 -8.01 2.40
N LYS A 22 3.96 -8.73 3.53
CA LYS A 22 3.07 -9.87 3.78
C LYS A 22 2.20 -9.58 5.00
N TYR A 23 0.89 -9.55 4.78
CA TYR A 23 -0.11 -9.18 5.77
C TYR A 23 -1.05 -10.36 6.01
N VAL A 24 -1.27 -10.68 7.28
CA VAL A 24 -2.23 -11.71 7.70
C VAL A 24 -3.37 -11.03 8.44
N VAL A 25 -4.58 -11.31 8.00
CA VAL A 25 -5.83 -10.78 8.57
C VAL A 25 -6.66 -11.94 9.09
N GLU A 26 -6.85 -12.01 10.39
CA GLU A 26 -7.59 -13.05 11.08
C GLU A 26 -8.16 -12.55 12.42
N PRO A 27 -9.27 -13.14 12.93
CA PRO A 27 -10.20 -14.01 12.22
C PRO A 27 -11.16 -13.21 11.33
N LEU A 28 -11.53 -13.75 10.17
CA LEU A 28 -12.58 -13.22 9.31
C LEU A 28 -13.74 -14.20 9.29
N GLU A 29 -14.97 -13.71 9.17
CA GLU A 29 -16.11 -14.59 8.94
C GLU A 29 -15.96 -15.28 7.56
N ARG A 30 -16.53 -16.47 7.45
CA ARG A 30 -16.45 -17.30 6.25
C ARG A 30 -16.92 -16.56 5.00
N GLY A 31 -16.05 -16.53 3.97
CA GLY A 31 -16.27 -15.84 2.70
C GLY A 31 -15.71 -14.42 2.64
N TYR A 32 -15.49 -13.75 3.78
CA TYR A 32 -14.92 -12.39 3.78
C TYR A 32 -13.45 -12.38 3.31
N GLY A 33 -12.70 -13.45 3.56
CA GLY A 33 -11.33 -13.57 3.07
C GLY A 33 -11.23 -13.39 1.55
N MET A 34 -12.08 -14.08 0.79
CA MET A 34 -12.15 -13.95 -0.67
C MET A 34 -12.62 -12.58 -1.12
N THR A 35 -13.65 -12.04 -0.48
CA THR A 35 -14.24 -10.74 -0.84
C THR A 35 -13.23 -9.61 -0.65
N LEU A 36 -12.59 -9.55 0.53
CA LEU A 36 -11.61 -8.51 0.84
C LEU A 36 -10.32 -8.68 0.03
N GLY A 37 -9.80 -9.92 -0.07
CA GLY A 37 -8.58 -10.21 -0.81
C GLY A 37 -8.69 -9.84 -2.29
N ASN A 38 -9.78 -10.23 -2.95
CA ASN A 38 -10.00 -9.91 -4.36
C ASN A 38 -10.25 -8.42 -4.58
N SER A 39 -11.03 -7.77 -3.71
CA SER A 39 -11.34 -6.34 -3.81
C SER A 39 -10.07 -5.49 -3.66
N LEU A 40 -9.27 -5.76 -2.62
CA LEU A 40 -8.00 -5.07 -2.39
C LEU A 40 -7.01 -5.31 -3.52
N ARG A 41 -6.86 -6.56 -3.97
CA ARG A 41 -5.99 -6.89 -5.11
C ARG A 41 -6.36 -6.07 -6.35
N ARG A 42 -7.63 -6.02 -6.72
CA ARG A 42 -8.09 -5.27 -7.90
C ARG A 42 -7.83 -3.77 -7.78
N ILE A 43 -8.12 -3.18 -6.62
CA ILE A 43 -7.92 -1.76 -6.39
C ILE A 43 -6.45 -1.38 -6.40
N MET A 44 -5.59 -2.17 -5.73
CA MET A 44 -4.16 -1.90 -5.69
C MET A 44 -3.50 -1.98 -7.07
N LEU A 45 -3.93 -2.89 -7.93
CA LEU A 45 -3.38 -3.04 -9.30
C LEU A 45 -3.89 -1.98 -10.28
N SER A 46 -5.04 -1.33 -10.04
CA SER A 46 -5.69 -0.47 -11.04
C SER A 46 -5.90 0.97 -10.61
N SER A 47 -5.97 1.27 -9.32
CA SER A 47 -6.56 2.54 -8.86
C SER A 47 -5.60 3.41 -8.05
N LEU A 48 -4.43 2.91 -7.68
CA LEU A 48 -3.43 3.68 -6.96
C LEU A 48 -2.79 4.73 -7.88
N PRO A 49 -2.53 5.94 -7.37
CA PRO A 49 -1.78 6.96 -8.09
C PRO A 49 -0.30 6.58 -8.16
N GLY A 50 0.35 6.94 -9.25
CA GLY A 50 1.78 6.78 -9.44
C GLY A 50 2.32 7.74 -10.46
N TYR A 51 3.55 7.52 -10.89
CA TYR A 51 4.29 8.39 -11.79
C TYR A 51 4.82 7.60 -12.96
N ALA A 52 4.82 8.19 -14.16
CA ALA A 52 5.36 7.55 -15.35
C ALA A 52 5.79 8.57 -16.39
N ALA A 53 6.61 8.13 -17.34
CA ALA A 53 6.93 8.88 -18.54
C ALA A 53 5.72 8.87 -19.49
N THR A 54 5.43 10.02 -20.12
CA THR A 54 4.30 10.21 -21.04
C THR A 54 4.75 10.46 -22.47
N SER A 55 5.92 11.08 -22.63
CA SER A 55 6.52 11.31 -23.94
C SER A 55 8.03 11.41 -23.84
N VAL A 56 8.69 11.13 -24.94
CA VAL A 56 10.11 11.35 -25.14
C VAL A 56 10.35 12.19 -26.36
N LYS A 57 11.43 12.99 -26.35
CA LYS A 57 11.92 13.73 -27.50
C LYS A 57 13.41 13.52 -27.58
N ILE A 58 13.88 12.94 -28.68
CA ILE A 58 15.28 12.67 -28.95
C ILE A 58 15.75 13.58 -30.06
N GLN A 59 16.90 14.20 -29.88
CA GLN A 59 17.44 15.09 -30.90
C GLN A 59 17.73 14.33 -32.20
N GLY A 60 17.24 14.85 -33.33
CA GLY A 60 17.42 14.24 -34.64
C GLY A 60 16.45 13.11 -34.97
N VAL A 61 15.56 12.74 -34.05
CA VAL A 61 14.54 11.70 -34.24
C VAL A 61 13.15 12.32 -34.42
N GLN A 62 12.39 11.83 -35.40
CA GLN A 62 11.03 12.33 -35.69
C GLN A 62 9.92 11.31 -35.36
N HIS A 63 10.24 10.02 -35.32
CA HIS A 63 9.29 8.94 -35.03
C HIS A 63 10.00 7.73 -34.40
N GLU A 64 9.24 6.84 -33.78
CA GLU A 64 9.71 5.69 -33.02
C GLU A 64 10.44 4.63 -33.87
N PHE A 65 10.16 4.56 -35.16
CA PHE A 65 10.78 3.56 -36.07
C PHE A 65 12.04 4.12 -36.75
N SER A 66 12.90 4.77 -36.02
CA SER A 66 14.17 5.33 -36.50
C SER A 66 15.35 4.78 -35.70
N THR A 67 16.53 4.96 -36.28
CA THR A 67 17.82 4.65 -35.64
C THR A 67 18.58 5.94 -35.38
N ILE A 68 19.44 5.91 -34.37
CA ILE A 68 20.28 7.06 -34.01
C ILE A 68 21.73 6.71 -34.39
N PRO A 69 22.41 7.56 -35.18
CA PRO A 69 23.81 7.29 -35.56
C PRO A 69 24.69 7.15 -34.32
N GLY A 70 25.48 6.05 -34.27
CA GLY A 70 26.37 5.78 -33.17
C GLY A 70 25.73 5.23 -31.89
N VAL A 71 24.45 4.94 -31.90
CA VAL A 71 23.73 4.26 -30.80
C VAL A 71 23.44 2.83 -31.24
N THR A 72 23.63 1.88 -30.32
CA THR A 72 23.45 0.45 -30.62
C THR A 72 21.97 0.08 -30.72
N GLU A 73 21.15 0.61 -29.81
CA GLU A 73 19.71 0.33 -29.71
C GLU A 73 18.94 1.22 -30.68
N ASP A 74 17.83 0.73 -31.18
CA ASP A 74 16.86 1.53 -31.92
C ASP A 74 15.98 2.39 -30.98
N VAL A 75 15.28 3.36 -31.56
CA VAL A 75 14.41 4.26 -30.77
C VAL A 75 13.28 3.51 -30.08
N THR A 76 12.78 2.43 -30.67
CA THR A 76 11.74 1.59 -30.07
C THR A 76 12.23 0.92 -28.80
N GLU A 77 13.48 0.41 -28.85
CA GLU A 77 14.13 -0.25 -27.72
C GLU A 77 14.42 0.75 -26.57
N ILE A 78 14.91 1.94 -26.94
CA ILE A 78 15.09 3.06 -26.00
C ILE A 78 13.76 3.42 -25.33
N VAL A 79 12.67 3.55 -26.08
CA VAL A 79 11.32 3.82 -25.54
C VAL A 79 10.87 2.74 -24.58
N LEU A 80 11.12 1.46 -24.88
CA LEU A 80 10.80 0.35 -23.99
C LEU A 80 11.60 0.41 -22.67
N ASN A 81 12.86 0.83 -22.74
CA ASN A 81 13.68 1.03 -21.54
C ASN A 81 13.19 2.23 -20.73
N VAL A 82 12.85 3.36 -21.37
CA VAL A 82 12.31 4.55 -20.71
C VAL A 82 11.01 4.25 -19.97
N LYS A 83 10.14 3.39 -20.50
CA LYS A 83 8.89 2.95 -19.83
C LYS A 83 9.14 2.22 -18.50
N ARG A 84 10.34 1.68 -18.29
CA ARG A 84 10.74 0.97 -17.07
C ARG A 84 11.36 1.87 -16.01
N ILE A 85 11.59 3.14 -16.33
CA ILE A 85 12.07 4.12 -15.35
C ILE A 85 11.02 4.28 -14.25
N THR A 86 11.48 4.28 -13.00
CA THR A 86 10.64 4.46 -11.81
C THR A 86 10.89 5.85 -11.22
N PRO A 87 10.19 6.88 -11.72
CA PRO A 87 10.33 8.23 -11.21
C PRO A 87 9.43 8.44 -9.99
N LYS A 88 9.89 9.28 -9.07
CA LYS A 88 9.10 9.80 -7.95
C LYS A 88 9.09 11.31 -8.02
N LEU A 89 7.91 11.91 -8.14
CA LEU A 89 7.74 13.36 -8.18
C LEU A 89 7.31 13.87 -6.82
N HIS A 90 8.00 14.91 -6.32
CA HIS A 90 7.68 15.59 -5.06
C HIS A 90 6.79 16.82 -5.27
N CYS A 91 6.41 17.10 -6.51
CA CYS A 91 5.52 18.20 -6.90
C CYS A 91 4.30 17.70 -7.66
N ALA A 92 3.26 18.52 -7.70
CA ALA A 92 2.11 18.28 -8.56
C ALA A 92 2.37 18.83 -9.97
N GLY A 93 2.02 18.06 -11.01
CA GLY A 93 2.09 18.52 -12.40
C GLY A 93 2.95 17.66 -13.30
N ILE A 94 3.33 18.25 -14.43
CA ILE A 94 4.16 17.63 -15.46
C ILE A 94 5.58 18.17 -15.29
N LYS A 95 6.57 17.29 -15.34
CA LYS A 95 8.00 17.62 -15.27
C LYS A 95 8.72 17.08 -16.50
N THR A 96 9.68 17.84 -16.98
CA THR A 96 10.56 17.40 -18.06
C THR A 96 11.98 17.27 -17.50
N VAL A 97 12.59 16.12 -17.72
CA VAL A 97 13.97 15.81 -17.36
C VAL A 97 14.78 15.54 -18.61
N HIS A 98 16.10 15.70 -18.52
CA HIS A 98 16.99 15.64 -19.68
C HIS A 98 18.09 14.63 -19.46
N ILE A 99 18.51 13.98 -20.56
CA ILE A 99 19.74 13.20 -20.62
C ILE A 99 20.63 13.84 -21.69
N ASP A 100 21.87 14.12 -21.34
CA ASP A 100 22.91 14.58 -22.26
C ASP A 100 24.14 13.71 -22.04
N ALA A 101 24.47 12.89 -23.03
CA ALA A 101 25.60 11.98 -22.98
C ALA A 101 26.43 12.07 -24.27
N VAL A 102 27.73 11.85 -24.11
CA VAL A 102 28.69 11.79 -25.21
C VAL A 102 29.47 10.47 -25.08
N GLY A 103 29.46 9.67 -26.13
CA GLY A 103 30.10 8.36 -26.13
C GLY A 103 31.63 8.40 -26.15
N PRO A 104 32.29 7.23 -26.02
CA PRO A 104 31.63 5.92 -25.81
C PRO A 104 31.24 5.71 -24.34
N CYS A 105 29.97 5.41 -24.06
CA CYS A 105 29.48 5.09 -22.72
C CYS A 105 28.14 4.33 -22.76
N GLU A 106 27.84 3.66 -21.68
CA GLU A 106 26.50 3.14 -21.40
C GLU A 106 25.70 4.22 -20.70
N VAL A 107 24.53 4.54 -21.22
CA VAL A 107 23.59 5.52 -20.64
C VAL A 107 22.60 4.79 -19.78
N THR A 108 22.52 5.19 -18.52
CA THR A 108 21.61 4.62 -17.53
C THR A 108 20.59 5.66 -17.04
N ALA A 109 19.58 5.22 -16.30
CA ALA A 109 18.62 6.12 -15.71
C ALA A 109 19.23 7.09 -14.66
N GLY A 110 20.43 6.76 -14.14
CA GLY A 110 21.21 7.64 -13.26
C GLY A 110 21.77 8.87 -13.95
N ASP A 111 21.93 8.84 -15.28
CA ASP A 111 22.42 9.98 -16.08
C ASP A 111 21.32 11.02 -16.35
N ILE A 112 20.09 10.76 -15.90
CA ILE A 112 18.98 11.71 -16.00
C ILE A 112 19.28 12.93 -15.13
N LYS A 113 19.38 14.09 -15.75
CA LYS A 113 19.48 15.39 -15.07
C LYS A 113 18.13 15.77 -14.50
N ALA A 114 17.88 15.37 -13.26
CA ALA A 114 16.65 15.64 -12.55
C ALA A 114 16.81 16.85 -11.61
N ASP A 115 15.75 17.64 -11.48
CA ASP A 115 15.65 18.69 -10.47
C ASP A 115 15.45 18.07 -9.06
N ALA A 116 15.59 18.86 -8.01
CA ALA A 116 15.35 18.43 -6.62
C ALA A 116 13.91 17.88 -6.38
N GLU A 117 12.99 18.13 -7.31
CA GLU A 117 11.60 17.67 -7.25
C GLU A 117 11.35 16.31 -7.92
N VAL A 118 12.38 15.73 -8.57
CA VAL A 118 12.30 14.44 -9.28
C VAL A 118 13.39 13.51 -8.77
N GLU A 119 13.02 12.36 -8.31
CA GLU A 119 13.90 11.30 -7.85
C GLU A 119 13.73 10.07 -8.75
N ILE A 120 14.84 9.46 -9.20
CA ILE A 120 14.83 8.22 -9.97
C ILE A 120 15.24 7.09 -9.03
N LEU A 121 14.35 6.12 -8.81
CA LEU A 121 14.54 5.05 -7.83
C LEU A 121 15.32 3.86 -8.37
N ASN A 122 15.45 3.74 -9.70
CA ASN A 122 16.20 2.68 -10.39
C ASN A 122 17.33 3.24 -11.28
N PRO A 123 18.37 3.88 -10.71
CA PRO A 123 19.41 4.56 -11.46
C PRO A 123 20.22 3.60 -12.36
N ASP A 124 20.32 2.34 -12.00
CA ASP A 124 21.09 1.32 -12.74
C ASP A 124 20.37 0.79 -13.99
N LEU A 125 19.15 1.28 -14.27
CA LEU A 125 18.40 0.84 -15.44
C LEU A 125 19.09 1.30 -16.71
N HIS A 126 19.47 0.35 -17.57
CA HIS A 126 20.02 0.59 -18.88
C HIS A 126 19.02 1.28 -19.81
N ILE A 127 19.46 2.34 -20.50
CA ILE A 127 18.68 3.07 -21.50
C ILE A 127 19.21 2.81 -22.90
N CYS A 128 20.48 3.10 -23.15
CA CYS A 128 21.14 2.85 -24.44
C CYS A 128 22.66 2.83 -24.32
N THR A 129 23.33 2.34 -25.36
CA THR A 129 24.79 2.28 -25.46
C THR A 129 25.29 3.17 -26.59
N LEU A 130 26.20 4.10 -26.26
CA LEU A 130 26.79 5.04 -27.21
C LEU A 130 28.13 4.51 -27.70
N GLY A 131 28.36 4.55 -29.02
CA GLY A 131 29.64 4.29 -29.67
C GLY A 131 30.57 5.51 -29.65
N GLU A 132 31.74 5.37 -30.29
CA GLU A 132 32.70 6.45 -30.42
C GLU A 132 32.08 7.65 -31.16
N ASP A 133 32.32 8.86 -30.67
CA ASP A 133 31.81 10.14 -31.21
C ASP A 133 30.29 10.28 -31.28
N ALA A 134 29.51 9.39 -30.66
CA ALA A 134 28.06 9.53 -30.57
C ALA A 134 27.64 10.61 -29.53
N THR A 135 26.67 11.44 -29.88
CA THR A 135 26.03 12.38 -28.97
C THR A 135 24.58 12.02 -28.82
N PHE A 136 24.10 11.95 -27.57
CA PHE A 136 22.73 11.58 -27.25
C PHE A 136 22.09 12.62 -26.36
N ASN A 137 21.05 13.27 -26.86
CA ASN A 137 20.26 14.24 -26.11
C ASN A 137 18.80 13.82 -26.15
N MET A 138 18.22 13.60 -24.98
CA MET A 138 16.83 13.19 -24.83
C MET A 138 16.12 14.00 -23.73
N GLU A 139 14.90 14.42 -24.04
CA GLU A 139 13.96 15.00 -23.08
C GLU A 139 12.89 13.96 -22.76
N ILE A 140 12.62 13.73 -21.45
CA ILE A 140 11.58 12.82 -20.99
C ILE A 140 10.57 13.63 -20.20
N THR A 141 9.30 13.53 -20.58
CA THR A 141 8.20 14.17 -19.87
C THR A 141 7.59 13.17 -18.89
N LEU A 142 7.56 13.54 -17.61
CA LEU A 142 7.02 12.76 -16.51
C LEU A 142 5.73 13.38 -16.01
N SER A 143 4.75 12.55 -15.63
CA SER A 143 3.51 13.02 -15.03
C SER A 143 2.98 12.09 -13.95
N GLN A 144 2.05 12.59 -13.15
CA GLN A 144 1.28 11.79 -12.20
C GLN A 144 -0.02 11.32 -12.85
N GLY A 145 -0.40 10.07 -12.59
CA GLY A 145 -1.65 9.51 -13.13
C GLY A 145 -2.10 8.27 -12.37
N ARG A 146 -3.00 7.50 -12.98
CA ARG A 146 -3.53 6.24 -12.42
C ARG A 146 -3.66 5.18 -13.50
N GLY A 147 -3.33 3.95 -13.14
CA GLY A 147 -3.50 2.78 -13.99
C GLY A 147 -2.66 2.84 -15.25
N TYR A 148 -3.26 2.53 -16.40
CA TYR A 148 -2.62 2.53 -17.70
C TYR A 148 -3.23 3.59 -18.62
N VAL A 149 -2.38 4.36 -19.27
CA VAL A 149 -2.75 5.35 -20.28
C VAL A 149 -1.98 5.07 -21.56
N SER A 150 -2.70 4.82 -22.66
CA SER A 150 -2.08 4.54 -23.95
C SER A 150 -1.44 5.80 -24.55
N SER A 151 -0.45 5.61 -25.43
CA SER A 151 0.25 6.68 -26.16
C SER A 151 -0.72 7.59 -26.93
N ASP A 152 -1.82 7.06 -27.48
CA ASP A 152 -2.85 7.86 -28.17
C ASP A 152 -3.54 8.87 -27.25
N ARG A 153 -3.70 8.55 -25.96
CA ARG A 153 -4.26 9.48 -24.98
C ARG A 153 -3.23 10.50 -24.47
N ASN A 154 -1.95 10.12 -24.48
CA ASN A 154 -0.85 11.02 -24.16
C ASN A 154 -0.56 12.00 -25.31
N LYS A 155 -1.05 11.70 -26.52
CA LYS A 155 -0.93 12.57 -27.69
C LYS A 155 -1.86 13.74 -27.54
N THR A 156 -1.30 14.93 -27.37
CA THR A 156 -2.06 16.18 -27.28
C THR A 156 -2.25 16.78 -28.70
N ALA A 157 -3.33 17.52 -28.92
CA ALA A 157 -3.59 18.18 -30.20
C ALA A 157 -2.50 19.17 -30.63
N GLN A 158 -1.64 19.60 -29.70
CA GLN A 158 -0.50 20.49 -29.90
C GLN A 158 0.86 19.77 -29.82
N THR A 159 0.90 18.46 -30.07
CA THR A 159 2.16 17.71 -30.04
C THR A 159 3.13 18.26 -31.08
N VAL A 160 4.27 18.73 -30.62
CA VAL A 160 5.34 19.27 -31.49
C VAL A 160 5.96 18.12 -32.27
N ILE A 161 6.35 18.35 -33.52
CA ILE A 161 7.05 17.37 -34.35
C ILE A 161 8.33 16.94 -33.62
N GLY A 162 8.58 15.62 -33.56
CA GLY A 162 9.73 15.03 -32.87
C GLY A 162 9.45 14.62 -31.41
N VAL A 163 8.28 14.96 -30.86
CA VAL A 163 7.84 14.39 -29.58
C VAL A 163 7.12 13.07 -29.82
N ILE A 164 7.62 12.00 -29.25
CA ILE A 164 7.08 10.64 -29.36
C ILE A 164 6.28 10.37 -28.09
N PRO A 165 4.93 10.29 -28.18
CA PRO A 165 4.12 9.89 -27.04
C PRO A 165 4.32 8.42 -26.74
N ILE A 166 4.42 8.07 -25.46
CA ILE A 166 4.61 6.69 -25.00
C ILE A 166 3.47 6.27 -24.09
N ASP A 167 3.24 4.95 -23.98
CA ASP A 167 2.30 4.41 -23.01
C ASP A 167 2.83 4.62 -21.61
N SER A 168 1.95 5.00 -20.70
CA SER A 168 2.29 5.28 -19.31
C SER A 168 1.65 4.24 -18.40
N ILE A 169 2.45 3.56 -17.60
CA ILE A 169 2.02 2.63 -16.56
C ILE A 169 2.24 3.32 -15.22
N TYR A 170 1.16 3.86 -14.65
CA TYR A 170 1.22 4.61 -13.39
C TYR A 170 1.07 3.74 -12.15
N SER A 171 0.70 2.45 -12.30
CA SER A 171 0.48 1.58 -11.14
C SER A 171 1.79 1.35 -10.37
N PRO A 172 1.89 1.78 -9.11
CA PRO A 172 3.09 1.56 -8.30
C PRO A 172 3.18 0.12 -7.75
N VAL A 173 2.10 -0.64 -7.88
CA VAL A 173 2.03 -2.03 -7.43
C VAL A 173 2.25 -2.95 -8.61
N THR A 174 3.31 -3.74 -8.55
CA THR A 174 3.72 -4.65 -9.63
C THR A 174 3.02 -6.01 -9.54
N LYS A 175 2.80 -6.50 -8.30
CA LYS A 175 2.17 -7.80 -8.08
C LYS A 175 1.42 -7.81 -6.77
N VAL A 176 0.25 -8.45 -6.77
CA VAL A 176 -0.53 -8.74 -5.56
C VAL A 176 -0.98 -10.20 -5.62
N ASN A 177 -0.71 -10.93 -4.56
CA ASN A 177 -1.20 -12.28 -4.36
C ASN A 177 -1.99 -12.35 -3.06
N TYR A 178 -3.01 -13.21 -2.98
CA TYR A 178 -3.69 -13.50 -1.73
C TYR A 178 -4.07 -14.98 -1.65
N THR A 179 -4.06 -15.50 -0.43
CA THR A 179 -4.52 -16.84 -0.10
C THR A 179 -5.51 -16.77 1.05
N VAL A 180 -6.49 -17.66 1.02
CA VAL A 180 -7.50 -17.77 2.08
C VAL A 180 -7.46 -19.18 2.62
N GLU A 181 -7.24 -19.30 3.92
CA GLU A 181 -7.15 -20.57 4.65
C GLU A 181 -8.20 -20.59 5.76
N PRO A 182 -8.76 -21.77 6.10
CA PRO A 182 -9.63 -21.88 7.27
C PRO A 182 -8.85 -21.59 8.56
N CYS A 183 -9.46 -20.86 9.47
CA CYS A 183 -8.90 -20.51 10.76
C CYS A 183 -9.80 -21.00 11.89
N ARG A 184 -9.22 -21.40 13.02
CA ARG A 184 -9.94 -21.83 14.22
C ARG A 184 -9.86 -20.76 15.30
N VAL A 185 -11.02 -20.39 15.84
CA VAL A 185 -11.12 -19.48 16.99
C VAL A 185 -11.90 -20.19 18.10
N GLY A 186 -11.20 -20.60 19.14
CA GLY A 186 -11.79 -21.42 20.22
C GLY A 186 -12.29 -22.77 19.69
N ASP A 187 -13.59 -23.05 19.85
CA ASP A 187 -14.21 -24.28 19.37
C ASP A 187 -14.81 -24.17 17.95
N LYS A 188 -14.82 -22.96 17.38
CA LYS A 188 -15.37 -22.71 16.02
C LYS A 188 -14.25 -22.75 14.97
N THR A 189 -14.49 -23.49 13.88
CA THR A 189 -13.57 -23.66 12.75
C THR A 189 -14.03 -22.91 11.50
N ASP A 190 -15.08 -22.12 11.59
CA ASP A 190 -15.77 -21.48 10.45
C ASP A 190 -15.26 -20.06 10.16
N PHE A 191 -13.99 -19.78 10.45
CA PHE A 191 -13.39 -18.50 10.16
C PHE A 191 -12.36 -18.62 9.02
N ASP A 192 -12.17 -17.51 8.31
CA ASP A 192 -11.15 -17.36 7.27
C ASP A 192 -9.92 -16.62 7.83
N LYS A 193 -8.76 -17.03 7.37
CA LYS A 193 -7.49 -16.33 7.49
C LYS A 193 -7.08 -15.87 6.11
N LEU A 194 -7.00 -14.56 5.90
CA LEU A 194 -6.53 -13.95 4.67
C LEU A 194 -5.05 -13.63 4.80
N THR A 195 -4.23 -14.17 3.89
CA THR A 195 -2.84 -13.76 3.71
C THR A 195 -2.74 -12.97 2.42
N LEU A 196 -2.23 -11.74 2.49
CA LEU A 196 -2.06 -10.83 1.38
C LEU A 196 -0.58 -10.52 1.20
N GLU A 197 -0.06 -10.72 -0.01
CA GLU A 197 1.32 -10.41 -0.39
C GLU A 197 1.31 -9.33 -1.47
N VAL A 198 2.10 -8.27 -1.26
CA VAL A 198 2.13 -7.08 -2.12
C VAL A 198 3.56 -6.75 -2.48
N TRP A 199 3.83 -6.51 -3.76
CA TRP A 199 5.10 -6.04 -4.31
C TRP A 199 4.87 -4.69 -4.98
N THR A 200 5.73 -3.74 -4.68
CA THR A 200 5.70 -2.39 -5.25
C THR A 200 6.99 -2.10 -6.03
N ASP A 201 6.98 -1.02 -6.76
CA ASP A 201 8.14 -0.50 -7.50
C ASP A 201 9.04 0.42 -6.65
N SER A 202 8.87 0.44 -5.34
CA SER A 202 9.56 1.30 -4.37
C SER A 202 9.15 2.78 -4.37
N THR A 203 8.26 3.24 -5.25
CA THR A 203 7.70 4.60 -5.18
C THR A 203 6.79 4.79 -3.97
N ILE A 204 6.15 3.70 -3.55
CA ILE A 204 5.29 3.61 -2.35
C ILE A 204 5.65 2.34 -1.57
N THR A 205 5.55 2.40 -0.25
CA THR A 205 5.74 1.20 0.56
C THR A 205 4.56 0.24 0.42
N ALA A 206 4.81 -1.07 0.56
CA ALA A 206 3.74 -2.07 0.51
C ALA A 206 2.64 -1.81 1.55
N LYS A 207 3.01 -1.30 2.72
CA LYS A 207 2.09 -0.91 3.80
C LYS A 207 1.18 0.24 3.39
N ASP A 208 1.76 1.29 2.77
CA ASP A 208 0.99 2.44 2.31
C ASP A 208 0.09 2.08 1.12
N ALA A 209 0.55 1.19 0.23
CA ALA A 209 -0.24 0.69 -0.88
C ALA A 209 -1.51 -0.03 -0.40
N VAL A 210 -1.40 -0.92 0.60
CA VAL A 210 -2.55 -1.61 1.21
C VAL A 210 -3.47 -0.62 1.89
N SER A 211 -2.92 0.31 2.67
CA SER A 211 -3.70 1.32 3.42
C SER A 211 -4.47 2.25 2.48
N LEU A 212 -3.81 2.72 1.41
CA LEU A 212 -4.44 3.58 0.40
C LEU A 212 -5.50 2.82 -0.41
N GLY A 213 -5.22 1.56 -0.77
CA GLY A 213 -6.19 0.69 -1.43
C GLY A 213 -7.43 0.44 -0.59
N ALA A 214 -7.25 0.18 0.71
CA ALA A 214 -8.35 0.02 1.65
C ALA A 214 -9.17 1.31 1.82
N LYS A 215 -8.48 2.47 1.87
CA LYS A 215 -9.15 3.78 1.95
C LYS A 215 -10.01 4.05 0.71
N ILE A 216 -9.47 3.82 -0.50
CA ILE A 216 -10.23 3.97 -1.75
C ILE A 216 -11.48 3.08 -1.73
N LEU A 217 -11.36 1.82 -1.29
CA LEU A 217 -12.49 0.90 -1.18
C LEU A 217 -13.54 1.43 -0.19
N SER A 218 -13.10 1.89 0.98
CA SER A 218 -13.97 2.44 2.01
C SER A 218 -14.73 3.68 1.52
N ASP A 219 -14.05 4.61 0.84
CA ASP A 219 -14.67 5.82 0.31
C ASP A 219 -15.77 5.49 -0.71
N HIS A 220 -15.55 4.48 -1.57
CA HIS A 220 -16.58 4.02 -2.51
C HIS A 220 -17.75 3.31 -1.81
N LEU A 221 -17.47 2.52 -0.77
CA LEU A 221 -18.51 1.83 0.00
C LEU A 221 -19.36 2.82 0.83
N THR A 222 -18.79 3.94 1.24
CA THR A 222 -19.51 4.99 1.99
C THR A 222 -20.72 5.53 1.23
N VAL A 223 -20.63 5.59 -0.12
CA VAL A 223 -21.78 5.99 -0.96
C VAL A 223 -22.97 5.05 -0.77
N PHE A 224 -22.72 3.76 -0.58
CA PHE A 224 -23.79 2.76 -0.34
C PHE A 224 -24.32 2.80 1.09
N THR A 225 -23.46 3.08 2.08
CA THR A 225 -23.90 3.19 3.48
C THR A 225 -24.83 4.37 3.69
N ASN A 226 -24.67 5.45 2.92
CA ASN A 226 -25.49 6.67 2.99
C ASN A 226 -26.85 6.56 2.26
N LEU A 227 -27.18 5.39 1.69
CA LEU A 227 -28.50 5.15 1.08
C LEU A 227 -29.62 5.10 2.13
N SER A 228 -29.31 4.82 3.40
CA SER A 228 -30.28 4.76 4.48
C SER A 228 -29.74 5.41 5.74
N ASP A 229 -30.41 6.45 6.21
CA ASP A 229 -30.05 7.17 7.44
C ASP A 229 -30.08 6.28 8.69
N SER A 230 -30.91 5.22 8.69
CA SER A 230 -31.06 4.30 9.82
C SER A 230 -29.86 3.36 9.99
N VAL A 231 -29.10 3.10 8.93
CA VAL A 231 -27.94 2.19 8.94
C VAL A 231 -26.64 2.94 9.26
N SER A 232 -26.55 4.21 8.89
CA SER A 232 -25.34 5.03 9.08
C SER A 232 -24.96 5.24 10.54
N THR A 233 -25.92 5.08 11.49
CA THR A 233 -25.71 5.26 12.93
C THR A 233 -25.39 3.98 13.70
N SER A 234 -25.43 2.80 13.07
CA SER A 234 -25.21 1.52 13.74
C SER A 234 -23.84 0.93 13.41
N SER A 235 -22.99 0.70 14.42
CA SER A 235 -21.76 -0.08 14.23
C SER A 235 -22.09 -1.58 14.15
N THR A 236 -21.67 -2.23 13.07
CA THR A 236 -21.86 -3.68 12.86
C THR A 236 -20.64 -4.50 13.32
N VAL A 237 -19.50 -3.86 13.52
CA VAL A 237 -18.26 -4.51 13.97
C VAL A 237 -17.99 -4.14 15.42
N VAL A 238 -17.96 -5.14 16.30
CA VAL A 238 -17.71 -4.97 17.73
C VAL A 238 -16.32 -5.49 18.07
N GLU A 239 -15.53 -4.69 18.78
CA GLU A 239 -14.35 -5.21 19.45
C GLU A 239 -14.82 -6.07 20.62
N LYS A 240 -14.56 -7.39 20.56
CA LYS A 240 -14.55 -8.17 21.79
C LYS A 240 -13.41 -7.61 22.63
N THR A 241 -13.76 -6.84 23.64
CA THR A 241 -12.88 -6.66 24.80
C THR A 241 -12.57 -8.09 25.25
N ALA A 242 -11.34 -8.56 24.99
CA ALA A 242 -10.84 -9.72 25.68
C ALA A 242 -11.19 -9.47 27.16
N ASP A 243 -11.91 -10.39 27.79
CA ASP A 243 -12.12 -10.37 29.24
C ASP A 243 -10.72 -10.14 29.83
N ARG A 244 -10.41 -8.89 30.15
CA ARG A 244 -9.22 -8.57 30.90
C ARG A 244 -9.50 -9.13 32.29
N PRO A 245 -8.86 -10.20 32.70
CA PRO A 245 -9.00 -10.69 34.06
C PRO A 245 -8.69 -9.57 35.08
N ASP A 246 -7.88 -8.58 34.65
CA ASP A 246 -7.51 -7.41 35.43
C ASP A 246 -8.65 -6.45 35.76
N ALA A 247 -9.69 -6.32 34.92
CA ALA A 247 -10.80 -5.39 35.20
C ALA A 247 -11.72 -5.91 36.32
N LYS A 248 -11.89 -7.24 36.43
CA LYS A 248 -12.63 -7.86 37.54
C LYS A 248 -11.80 -7.92 38.82
N LEU A 249 -10.49 -8.03 38.68
CA LEU A 249 -9.56 -8.08 39.81
C LEU A 249 -9.33 -6.69 40.44
N SER A 250 -9.42 -5.62 39.65
CA SER A 250 -9.30 -4.24 40.11
C SER A 250 -10.62 -3.66 40.67
N MET A 251 -11.70 -4.44 40.61
CA MET A 251 -13.01 -4.06 41.17
C MET A 251 -12.89 -3.88 42.68
N THR A 252 -13.51 -2.81 43.22
CA THR A 252 -13.50 -2.54 44.67
C THR A 252 -14.54 -3.39 45.39
N ILE A 253 -14.27 -3.73 46.66
CA ILE A 253 -15.24 -4.50 47.48
C ILE A 253 -16.57 -3.75 47.72
N ASP A 254 -16.59 -2.44 47.52
CA ASP A 254 -17.83 -1.61 47.56
C ASP A 254 -18.81 -1.98 46.44
N GLU A 255 -18.34 -2.50 45.31
CA GLU A 255 -19.15 -2.87 44.14
C GLU A 255 -19.68 -4.31 44.18
N LEU A 256 -19.34 -5.09 45.21
CA LEU A 256 -19.68 -6.53 45.30
C LEU A 256 -20.99 -6.82 46.02
N ASP A 257 -21.80 -5.82 46.36
CA ASP A 257 -23.10 -5.97 47.06
C ASP A 257 -23.06 -6.90 48.29
N LEU A 258 -21.97 -6.83 49.06
CA LEU A 258 -21.76 -7.66 50.25
C LEU A 258 -22.63 -7.18 51.42
N SER A 259 -22.93 -8.11 52.35
CA SER A 259 -23.57 -7.71 53.60
C SER A 259 -22.72 -6.71 54.39
N VAL A 260 -23.34 -5.75 55.06
CA VAL A 260 -22.66 -4.73 55.86
C VAL A 260 -21.64 -5.33 56.83
N ARG A 261 -21.95 -6.49 57.36
CA ARG A 261 -21.06 -7.22 58.29
C ARG A 261 -19.81 -7.76 57.60
N SER A 262 -20.00 -8.40 56.44
CA SER A 262 -18.87 -8.93 55.62
C SER A 262 -18.00 -7.81 55.11
N PHE A 263 -18.56 -6.75 54.62
CA PHE A 263 -17.86 -5.55 54.17
C PHE A 263 -16.97 -4.94 55.25
N ASN A 264 -17.51 -4.75 56.45
CA ASN A 264 -16.77 -4.18 57.57
C ASN A 264 -15.62 -5.11 58.04
N CYS A 265 -15.76 -6.43 57.94
CA CYS A 265 -14.70 -7.39 58.23
C CYS A 265 -13.54 -7.29 57.23
N LEU A 266 -13.84 -7.24 55.91
CA LEU A 266 -12.83 -7.16 54.87
C LEU A 266 -12.09 -5.82 54.94
N LYS A 267 -12.80 -4.71 55.22
CA LYS A 267 -12.23 -3.39 55.39
C LYS A 267 -11.28 -3.30 56.59
N ARG A 268 -11.60 -3.97 57.70
CA ARG A 268 -10.72 -4.06 58.87
C ARG A 268 -9.47 -4.92 58.58
N ALA A 269 -9.59 -5.89 57.69
CA ALA A 269 -8.45 -6.71 57.25
C ALA A 269 -7.62 -6.02 56.14
N ASN A 270 -7.93 -4.76 55.82
CA ASN A 270 -7.25 -3.94 54.80
C ASN A 270 -7.31 -4.53 53.36
N ILE A 271 -8.39 -5.29 53.08
CA ILE A 271 -8.70 -5.85 51.77
C ILE A 271 -9.62 -4.85 51.06
N ASN A 272 -9.18 -4.21 49.98
CA ASN A 272 -9.96 -3.16 49.29
C ASN A 272 -10.34 -3.57 47.86
N THR A 273 -9.67 -4.55 47.26
CA THR A 273 -9.93 -5.01 45.89
C THR A 273 -10.22 -6.51 45.85
N VAL A 274 -10.86 -6.95 44.76
CA VAL A 274 -11.13 -8.37 44.52
C VAL A 274 -9.80 -9.14 44.38
N ALA A 275 -8.75 -8.51 43.85
CA ALA A 275 -7.38 -9.09 43.77
C ALA A 275 -6.82 -9.39 45.16
N ASP A 276 -7.00 -8.48 46.14
CA ASP A 276 -6.57 -8.67 47.52
C ASP A 276 -7.30 -9.81 48.19
N LEU A 277 -8.60 -9.99 47.85
CA LEU A 277 -9.46 -11.04 48.39
C LEU A 277 -9.03 -12.44 47.88
N ILE A 278 -8.70 -12.58 46.62
CA ILE A 278 -8.28 -13.83 45.98
C ILE A 278 -6.90 -14.30 46.50
N ASN A 279 -6.04 -13.36 46.85
CA ASN A 279 -4.69 -13.66 47.38
C ASN A 279 -4.68 -14.10 48.85
N LYS A 280 -5.83 -14.11 49.55
CA LYS A 280 -5.97 -14.55 50.93
C LYS A 280 -6.51 -15.97 51.01
N THR A 281 -5.94 -16.76 51.88
CA THR A 281 -6.40 -18.14 52.17
C THR A 281 -7.52 -18.11 53.20
N GLY A 282 -8.36 -19.17 53.26
CA GLY A 282 -9.42 -19.29 54.24
C GLY A 282 -8.97 -19.23 55.71
N GLU A 283 -7.69 -19.58 55.95
CA GLU A 283 -7.05 -19.51 57.29
C GLU A 283 -6.66 -18.08 57.66
N ASP A 284 -6.36 -17.21 56.69
CA ASP A 284 -6.05 -15.78 56.89
C ASP A 284 -7.29 -14.95 57.20
N MET A 285 -8.50 -15.52 57.01
CA MET A 285 -9.77 -14.85 57.19
C MET A 285 -10.51 -15.22 58.46
N MET A 286 -10.00 -16.19 59.24
CA MET A 286 -10.51 -16.56 60.56
C MET A 286 -9.83 -15.75 61.68
#